data_77988a606de60d367b0426f7872a4dd9
#
_entry.id   77988a606de60d367b0426f7872a4dd9
#
_cell.length_a   1.000
_cell.length_b   1.000
_cell.length_c   1.000
_cell.angle_alpha   90.00
_cell.angle_beta   90.00
_cell.angle_gamma   90.00
#
_symmetry.space_group_name_H-M   'P 1'
#
loop_
_entity.id
_entity.type
_entity.pdbx_description
1 polymer ?
#
loop_
_entity_poly.entity_id
_entity_poly.type
_entity_poly.pdbx_seq_one_letter_code
_entity_poly.pdbx_strand_id
1 'polypeptide(L)'
;DFRRFGGTLYSRTAFAGATTGQQLVYALDEQVRRHVHDGSAKTLEWHEYLGAVLDSEGICRGAVIHDLRTDEIYTLQADAVVLATGGPGQVYARSTNSVVNTGAAATTAYMQGAKFANGEFIQIHPTAIPGQDKLRLMSESARGEGGRIWVPRDANDNRNPKEIPENERYYFLEEKYPLFKNLVPRDVASREIYDIVYNQNLGISGDPMVYLDLTHKSKEFLD
;
A
#
# COMPACT_ATOMS: atom_id res chain seq x y z
N ASP A 1 -19.56 8.25 -0.94
CA ASP A 1 -19.13 9.17 -1.99
C ASP A 1 -18.33 8.45 -3.06
N PHE A 2 -18.14 9.12 -4.20
CA PHE A 2 -17.35 8.62 -5.32
C PHE A 2 -16.34 9.68 -5.78
N ARG A 3 -15.14 9.23 -6.14
CA ARG A 3 -14.07 10.11 -6.65
C ARG A 3 -13.27 9.48 -7.79
N ARG A 4 -12.49 10.31 -8.46
CA ARG A 4 -11.46 9.86 -9.41
C ARG A 4 -10.15 9.58 -8.66
N PHE A 5 -9.49 8.50 -9.05
CA PHE A 5 -8.10 8.23 -8.68
C PHE A 5 -7.19 8.32 -9.92
N GLY A 6 -5.89 8.31 -9.69
CA GLY A 6 -4.90 8.38 -10.76
C GLY A 6 -5.14 7.34 -11.86
N GLY A 7 -5.06 7.77 -13.11
CA GLY A 7 -5.33 6.94 -14.28
C GLY A 7 -6.81 6.66 -14.58
N THR A 8 -7.76 7.15 -13.78
CA THR A 8 -9.19 6.95 -14.05
C THR A 8 -9.82 8.16 -14.77
N LEU A 9 -10.69 7.89 -15.74
CA LEU A 9 -11.43 8.93 -16.45
C LEU A 9 -12.71 9.36 -15.72
N TYR A 10 -13.29 8.47 -14.93
CA TYR A 10 -14.58 8.68 -14.27
C TYR A 10 -14.48 8.52 -12.75
N SER A 11 -15.37 9.19 -12.01
CA SER A 11 -15.51 9.01 -10.54
C SER A 11 -16.23 7.70 -10.25
N ARG A 12 -15.47 6.61 -10.11
CA ARG A 12 -15.99 5.26 -9.84
C ARG A 12 -15.43 4.62 -8.56
N THR A 13 -14.57 5.30 -7.86
CA THR A 13 -13.98 4.80 -6.61
C THR A 13 -14.87 5.20 -5.45
N ALA A 14 -15.54 4.23 -4.86
CA ALA A 14 -16.33 4.43 -3.65
C ALA A 14 -15.42 4.58 -2.43
N PHE A 15 -15.75 5.47 -1.53
CA PHE A 15 -14.97 5.73 -0.32
C PHE A 15 -15.84 6.33 0.81
N ALA A 16 -15.34 6.23 2.04
CA ALA A 16 -15.92 6.79 3.25
C ALA A 16 -14.90 7.71 3.97
N GLY A 17 -14.36 8.68 3.24
CA GLY A 17 -13.34 9.60 3.75
C GLY A 17 -12.08 8.88 4.25
N ALA A 18 -11.45 9.42 5.30
CA ALA A 18 -10.24 8.88 5.90
C ALA A 18 -10.44 7.51 6.57
N THR A 19 -11.69 7.12 6.86
CA THR A 19 -12.04 5.88 7.57
C THR A 19 -12.43 4.73 6.62
N THR A 20 -12.22 4.86 5.31
CA THR A 20 -12.65 3.85 4.32
C THR A 20 -12.19 2.44 4.68
N GLY A 21 -10.91 2.25 5.00
CA GLY A 21 -10.36 0.95 5.38
C GLY A 21 -10.96 0.42 6.69
N GLN A 22 -11.14 1.28 7.67
CA GLN A 22 -11.76 0.95 8.96
C GLN A 22 -13.22 0.49 8.78
N GLN A 23 -14.00 1.20 7.96
CA GLN A 23 -15.38 0.83 7.68
C GLN A 23 -15.49 -0.52 6.98
N LEU A 24 -14.59 -0.81 6.04
CA LEU A 24 -14.52 -2.12 5.39
C LEU A 24 -14.23 -3.24 6.40
N VAL A 25 -13.23 -3.04 7.27
CA VAL A 25 -12.87 -4.03 8.29
C VAL A 25 -14.03 -4.27 9.26
N TYR A 26 -14.68 -3.21 9.75
CA TYR A 26 -15.80 -3.34 10.67
C TYR A 26 -16.99 -4.09 10.04
N ALA A 27 -17.34 -3.76 8.80
CA ALA A 27 -18.43 -4.43 8.11
C ALA A 27 -18.16 -5.93 7.90
N LEU A 28 -16.92 -6.29 7.55
CA LEU A 28 -16.53 -7.69 7.36
C LEU A 28 -16.42 -8.44 8.69
N ASP A 29 -15.85 -7.83 9.72
CA ASP A 29 -15.75 -8.42 11.06
C ASP A 29 -17.14 -8.70 11.65
N GLU A 30 -18.09 -7.77 11.47
CA GLU A 30 -19.48 -7.97 11.90
C GLU A 30 -20.11 -9.20 11.22
N GLN A 31 -19.87 -9.40 9.90
CA GLN A 31 -20.38 -10.59 9.21
C GLN A 31 -19.73 -11.88 9.75
N VAL A 32 -18.41 -11.87 9.96
CA VAL A 32 -17.71 -13.02 10.57
C VAL A 32 -18.28 -13.33 11.95
N ARG A 33 -18.51 -12.33 12.81
CA ARG A 33 -19.08 -12.53 14.14
C ARG A 33 -20.49 -13.13 14.10
N ARG A 34 -21.31 -12.80 13.11
CA ARG A 34 -22.62 -13.47 12.91
C ARG A 34 -22.44 -14.96 12.66
N HIS A 35 -21.53 -15.33 11.77
CA HIS A 35 -21.25 -16.74 11.46
C HIS A 35 -20.60 -17.49 12.63
N VAL A 36 -19.81 -16.82 13.44
CA VAL A 36 -19.30 -17.41 14.68
C VAL A 36 -20.43 -17.63 15.69
N HIS A 37 -21.36 -16.68 15.78
CA HIS A 37 -22.50 -16.77 16.72
C HIS A 37 -23.48 -17.89 16.34
N ASP A 38 -23.77 -18.08 15.06
CA ASP A 38 -24.65 -19.16 14.57
C ASP A 38 -23.96 -20.52 14.46
N GLY A 39 -22.65 -20.59 14.75
CA GLY A 39 -21.86 -21.82 14.73
C GLY A 39 -21.39 -22.27 13.35
N SER A 40 -21.67 -21.49 12.29
CA SER A 40 -21.21 -21.81 10.92
C SER A 40 -19.74 -21.44 10.66
N ALA A 41 -19.12 -20.68 11.54
CA ALA A 41 -17.69 -20.37 11.52
C ALA A 41 -17.05 -20.50 12.91
N LYS A 42 -15.74 -20.78 12.94
CA LYS A 42 -14.93 -20.76 14.15
C LYS A 42 -13.69 -19.92 13.93
N THR A 43 -13.36 -19.02 14.86
CA THR A 43 -12.11 -18.29 14.87
C THR A 43 -11.09 -19.00 15.74
N LEU A 44 -9.85 -19.03 15.29
CA LEU A 44 -8.71 -19.58 16.01
C LEU A 44 -7.71 -18.44 16.24
N GLU A 45 -7.93 -17.66 17.28
CA GLU A 45 -7.05 -16.57 17.65
C GLU A 45 -5.75 -17.11 18.27
N TRP A 46 -4.62 -16.40 18.09
CA TRP A 46 -3.32 -16.82 18.60
C TRP A 46 -2.83 -18.13 17.99
N HIS A 47 -3.16 -18.38 16.75
CA HIS A 47 -2.67 -19.53 15.99
C HIS A 47 -1.83 -19.07 14.81
N GLU A 48 -0.72 -19.76 14.61
CA GLU A 48 0.17 -19.56 13.48
C GLU A 48 -0.02 -20.67 12.45
N TYR A 49 -0.10 -20.28 11.16
CA TYR A 49 -0.09 -21.24 10.05
C TYR A 49 1.35 -21.70 9.79
N LEU A 50 1.59 -22.99 9.89
CA LEU A 50 2.91 -23.59 9.66
C LEU A 50 3.03 -24.25 8.29
N GLY A 51 1.93 -24.63 7.65
CA GLY A 51 1.95 -25.26 6.33
C GLY A 51 0.65 -25.92 5.94
N ALA A 52 0.58 -26.35 4.69
CA ALA A 52 -0.52 -27.17 4.20
C ALA A 52 -0.31 -28.66 4.52
N VAL A 53 -1.39 -29.38 4.78
CA VAL A 53 -1.40 -30.85 4.79
C VAL A 53 -1.62 -31.30 3.36
N LEU A 54 -0.65 -32.00 2.77
CA LEU A 54 -0.73 -32.54 1.42
C LEU A 54 -0.83 -34.06 1.48
N ASP A 55 -1.68 -34.65 0.65
CA ASP A 55 -1.71 -36.10 0.48
C ASP A 55 -0.62 -36.59 -0.50
N SER A 56 -0.58 -37.88 -0.76
CA SER A 56 0.41 -38.50 -1.66
C SER A 56 0.31 -38.03 -3.12
N GLU A 57 -0.81 -37.43 -3.50
CA GLU A 57 -1.03 -36.87 -4.84
C GLU A 57 -0.76 -35.37 -4.89
N GLY A 58 -0.35 -34.76 -3.76
CA GLY A 58 -0.10 -33.32 -3.63
C GLY A 58 -1.36 -32.47 -3.48
N ILE A 59 -2.50 -33.08 -3.17
CA ILE A 59 -3.75 -32.36 -2.95
C ILE A 59 -3.79 -31.85 -1.51
N CYS A 60 -4.17 -30.58 -1.34
CA CYS A 60 -4.31 -29.96 -0.04
C CYS A 60 -5.52 -30.55 0.70
N ARG A 61 -5.31 -31.05 1.92
CA ARG A 61 -6.31 -31.68 2.79
C ARG A 61 -6.51 -30.93 4.10
N GLY A 62 -5.83 -29.80 4.28
CA GLY A 62 -5.94 -29.01 5.49
C GLY A 62 -4.70 -28.18 5.77
N ALA A 63 -4.55 -27.77 7.01
CA ALA A 63 -3.46 -26.94 7.47
C ALA A 63 -2.83 -27.49 8.75
N VAL A 64 -1.52 -27.28 8.90
CA VAL A 64 -0.79 -27.44 10.15
C VAL A 64 -0.77 -26.08 10.84
N ILE A 65 -1.19 -26.04 12.08
CA ILE A 65 -1.26 -24.82 12.89
C ILE A 65 -0.60 -25.01 14.25
N HIS A 66 -0.11 -23.92 14.80
CA HIS A 66 0.52 -23.85 16.11
C HIS A 66 -0.31 -22.94 17.02
N ASP A 67 -0.84 -23.45 18.11
CA ASP A 67 -1.46 -22.65 19.16
C ASP A 67 -0.37 -21.99 20.02
N LEU A 68 -0.20 -20.68 19.86
CA LEU A 68 0.82 -19.89 20.55
C LEU A 68 0.58 -19.73 22.06
N ARG A 69 -0.55 -20.18 22.59
CA ARG A 69 -0.87 -20.14 24.02
C ARG A 69 -0.52 -21.42 24.73
N THR A 70 -0.68 -22.55 24.06
CA THR A 70 -0.43 -23.89 24.61
C THR A 70 0.85 -24.51 24.09
N ASP A 71 1.46 -23.95 23.08
CA ASP A 71 2.61 -24.45 22.33
C ASP A 71 2.33 -25.80 21.62
N GLU A 72 1.05 -26.09 21.38
CA GLU A 72 0.64 -27.31 20.69
C GLU A 72 0.63 -27.12 19.19
N ILE A 73 1.16 -28.10 18.45
CA ILE A 73 1.08 -28.17 16.99
C ILE A 73 0.12 -29.27 16.61
N TYR A 74 -0.87 -28.95 15.78
CA TYR A 74 -1.85 -29.91 15.31
C TYR A 74 -2.33 -29.62 13.89
N THR A 75 -3.07 -30.56 13.32
CA THR A 75 -3.61 -30.42 11.96
C THR A 75 -5.10 -30.14 12.00
N LEU A 76 -5.54 -29.29 11.10
CA LEU A 76 -6.96 -29.08 10.78
C LEU A 76 -7.24 -29.68 9.41
N GLN A 77 -8.17 -30.63 9.37
CA GLN A 77 -8.67 -31.17 8.10
C GLN A 77 -9.63 -30.14 7.45
N ALA A 78 -9.47 -29.94 6.16
CA ALA A 78 -10.36 -29.08 5.36
C ALA A 78 -10.35 -29.50 3.90
N ASP A 79 -11.47 -29.33 3.23
CA ASP A 79 -11.60 -29.56 1.79
C ASP A 79 -10.89 -28.49 0.95
N ALA A 80 -10.71 -27.31 1.51
CA ALA A 80 -9.96 -26.21 0.90
C ALA A 80 -9.30 -25.31 1.96
N VAL A 81 -8.15 -24.75 1.63
CA VAL A 81 -7.43 -23.77 2.45
C VAL A 81 -7.24 -22.49 1.65
N VAL A 82 -7.67 -21.36 2.21
CA VAL A 82 -7.50 -20.04 1.62
C VAL A 82 -6.49 -19.25 2.43
N LEU A 83 -5.37 -18.86 1.82
CA LEU A 83 -4.38 -17.99 2.43
C LEU A 83 -4.72 -16.53 2.13
N ALA A 84 -5.18 -15.80 3.14
CA ALA A 84 -5.54 -14.38 3.07
C ALA A 84 -4.65 -13.53 4.00
N THR A 85 -3.36 -13.86 4.06
CA THR A 85 -2.38 -13.35 5.03
C THR A 85 -1.71 -12.04 4.61
N GLY A 86 -2.20 -11.38 3.58
CA GLY A 86 -1.61 -10.17 3.03
C GLY A 86 -0.36 -10.44 2.18
N GLY A 87 0.28 -9.38 1.75
CA GLY A 87 1.43 -9.45 0.85
C GLY A 87 2.78 -9.44 1.58
N PRO A 88 3.90 -9.61 0.84
CA PRO A 88 5.26 -9.65 1.38
C PRO A 88 5.91 -8.26 1.46
N GLY A 89 5.17 -7.22 1.86
CA GLY A 89 5.65 -5.83 1.80
C GLY A 89 6.95 -5.56 2.55
N GLN A 90 7.22 -6.29 3.63
CA GLN A 90 8.42 -6.13 4.44
C GLN A 90 9.70 -6.64 3.80
N VAL A 91 9.61 -7.45 2.73
CA VAL A 91 10.77 -7.87 1.93
C VAL A 91 11.52 -6.67 1.33
N TYR A 92 10.84 -5.56 1.11
CA TYR A 92 11.39 -4.38 0.46
C TYR A 92 11.92 -3.30 1.41
N ALA A 93 12.20 -3.61 2.66
CA ALA A 93 12.76 -2.74 3.70
C ALA A 93 11.97 -1.44 3.96
N ARG A 94 11.71 -0.62 2.92
CA ARG A 94 10.88 0.60 3.00
C ARG A 94 9.52 0.36 2.36
N SER A 95 8.49 0.24 3.19
CA SER A 95 7.13 -0.08 2.74
C SER A 95 6.09 0.75 3.49
N THR A 96 4.96 1.02 2.85
CA THR A 96 3.76 1.57 3.48
C THR A 96 2.86 0.48 4.06
N ASN A 97 3.16 -0.80 3.81
CA ASN A 97 2.41 -1.92 4.36
C ASN A 97 2.58 -2.04 5.88
N SER A 98 1.70 -2.80 6.51
CA SER A 98 1.87 -3.17 7.92
C SER A 98 3.15 -3.98 8.11
N VAL A 99 3.82 -3.79 9.24
CA VAL A 99 5.03 -4.56 9.61
C VAL A 99 4.76 -6.05 9.79
N VAL A 100 3.50 -6.47 9.95
CA VAL A 100 3.10 -7.88 10.01
C VAL A 100 3.04 -8.55 8.62
N ASN A 101 3.14 -7.79 7.53
CA ASN A 101 3.11 -8.31 6.16
C ASN A 101 4.49 -8.86 5.75
N THR A 102 4.93 -9.92 6.41
CA THR A 102 6.24 -10.53 6.23
C THR A 102 6.33 -11.43 5.00
N GLY A 103 5.19 -11.93 4.50
CA GLY A 103 5.13 -12.93 3.43
C GLY A 103 5.38 -14.38 3.91
N ALA A 104 5.49 -14.64 5.22
CA ALA A 104 5.84 -15.95 5.77
C ALA A 104 4.91 -17.06 5.28
N ALA A 105 3.58 -16.89 5.39
CA ALA A 105 2.64 -17.92 4.96
C ALA A 105 2.68 -18.19 3.45
N ALA A 106 2.84 -17.16 2.63
CA ALA A 106 2.99 -17.30 1.18
C ALA A 106 4.29 -18.03 0.82
N THR A 107 5.38 -17.72 1.53
CA THR A 107 6.67 -18.41 1.36
C THR A 107 6.57 -19.88 1.75
N THR A 108 5.92 -20.20 2.87
CA THR A 108 5.69 -21.58 3.31
C THR A 108 4.93 -22.38 2.25
N ALA A 109 3.84 -21.81 1.73
CA ALA A 109 3.07 -22.47 0.65
C ALA A 109 3.91 -22.66 -0.63
N TYR A 110 4.71 -21.67 -1.02
CA TYR A 110 5.63 -21.77 -2.15
C TYR A 110 6.66 -22.89 -1.96
N MET A 111 7.27 -22.98 -0.79
CA MET A 111 8.23 -24.04 -0.45
C MET A 111 7.60 -25.45 -0.48
N GLN A 112 6.27 -25.54 -0.30
CA GLN A 112 5.51 -26.79 -0.43
C GLN A 112 5.02 -27.07 -1.87
N GLY A 113 5.42 -26.27 -2.85
CA GLY A 113 5.13 -26.48 -4.27
C GLY A 113 3.98 -25.64 -4.85
N ALA A 114 3.39 -24.73 -4.06
CA ALA A 114 2.42 -23.78 -4.61
C ALA A 114 3.09 -22.86 -5.64
N LYS A 115 2.41 -22.58 -6.74
CA LYS A 115 2.92 -21.68 -7.77
C LYS A 115 2.82 -20.23 -7.30
N PHE A 116 3.91 -19.48 -7.45
CA PHE A 116 3.95 -18.05 -7.24
C PHE A 116 3.96 -17.33 -8.59
N ALA A 117 3.02 -16.41 -8.80
CA ALA A 117 2.87 -15.71 -10.07
C ALA A 117 2.98 -14.20 -9.88
N ASN A 118 3.52 -13.53 -10.91
CA ASN A 118 3.59 -12.06 -11.00
C ASN A 118 4.35 -11.40 -9.85
N GLY A 119 5.38 -12.06 -9.30
CA GLY A 119 6.19 -11.54 -8.21
C GLY A 119 6.93 -10.23 -8.53
N GLU A 120 7.13 -9.95 -9.82
CA GLU A 120 7.71 -8.71 -10.32
C GLU A 120 6.76 -7.51 -10.30
N PHE A 121 5.45 -7.72 -10.17
CA PHE A 121 4.47 -6.65 -10.13
C PHE A 121 4.33 -6.06 -8.72
N ILE A 122 5.33 -5.30 -8.31
CA ILE A 122 5.33 -4.56 -7.06
C ILE A 122 4.81 -3.15 -7.31
N GLN A 123 3.74 -2.77 -6.60
CA GLN A 123 3.24 -1.41 -6.66
C GLN A 123 3.96 -0.52 -5.64
N ILE A 124 4.55 0.56 -6.14
CA ILE A 124 5.13 1.62 -5.31
C ILE A 124 4.15 2.79 -5.28
N HIS A 125 3.76 3.22 -4.08
CA HIS A 125 2.93 4.41 -3.93
C HIS A 125 3.81 5.66 -4.09
N PRO A 126 3.48 6.59 -5.01
CA PRO A 126 4.35 7.73 -5.35
C PRO A 126 4.45 8.77 -4.23
N THR A 127 3.49 8.79 -3.30
CA THR A 127 3.44 9.74 -2.19
C THR A 127 3.45 9.02 -0.86
N ALA A 128 4.61 8.97 -0.23
CA ALA A 128 4.83 8.41 1.09
C ALA A 128 5.71 9.35 1.90
N ILE A 129 5.45 9.44 3.20
CA ILE A 129 6.25 10.24 4.14
C ILE A 129 7.17 9.30 4.90
N PRO A 130 8.46 9.59 5.03
CA PRO A 130 9.38 8.80 5.87
C PRO A 130 8.90 8.70 7.32
N GLY A 131 9.08 7.54 7.92
CA GLY A 131 8.83 7.27 9.33
C GLY A 131 9.94 6.40 9.92
N GLN A 132 9.97 6.25 11.23
CA GLN A 132 11.04 5.50 11.92
C GLN A 132 10.94 3.99 11.66
N ASP A 133 9.73 3.46 11.64
CA ASP A 133 9.43 2.03 11.49
C ASP A 133 9.08 1.64 10.05
N LYS A 134 8.31 2.50 9.37
CA LYS A 134 7.87 2.29 8.00
C LYS A 134 7.54 3.63 7.32
N LEU A 135 7.30 3.58 6.02
CA LEU A 135 6.76 4.73 5.30
C LEU A 135 5.28 4.96 5.69
N ARG A 136 4.90 6.22 5.83
CA ARG A 136 3.50 6.62 6.01
C ARG A 136 2.89 6.94 4.65
N LEU A 137 1.81 6.28 4.30
CA LEU A 137 1.11 6.57 3.05
C LEU A 137 0.44 7.95 3.15
N MET A 138 0.78 8.85 2.23
CA MET A 138 -0.03 10.03 1.96
C MET A 138 -1.10 9.65 0.95
N SER A 139 -2.36 9.81 1.31
CA SER A 139 -3.48 9.42 0.47
C SER A 139 -3.35 9.97 -0.96
N GLU A 140 -3.66 9.14 -1.95
CA GLU A 140 -3.76 9.59 -3.35
C GLU A 140 -4.82 10.69 -3.53
N SER A 141 -5.76 10.80 -2.59
CA SER A 141 -6.72 11.91 -2.53
C SER A 141 -6.04 13.27 -2.56
N ALA A 142 -4.88 13.42 -1.93
CA ALA A 142 -4.16 14.71 -1.94
C ALA A 142 -3.85 15.16 -3.37
N ARG A 143 -3.43 14.25 -4.26
CA ARG A 143 -3.25 14.55 -5.69
C ARG A 143 -4.60 14.69 -6.41
N GLY A 144 -5.57 13.86 -6.05
CA GLY A 144 -6.94 13.90 -6.58
C GLY A 144 -7.65 15.22 -6.35
N GLU A 145 -7.42 15.81 -5.19
CA GLU A 145 -7.95 17.12 -4.79
C GLU A 145 -7.10 18.30 -5.30
N GLY A 146 -6.13 18.02 -6.15
CA GLY A 146 -5.32 19.02 -6.84
C GLY A 146 -3.95 19.27 -6.23
N GLY A 147 -3.47 18.38 -5.37
CA GLY A 147 -2.09 18.45 -4.88
C GLY A 147 -1.09 18.35 -6.02
N ARG A 148 -0.08 19.22 -6.00
CA ARG A 148 0.94 19.35 -7.03
C ARG A 148 2.27 18.82 -6.54
N ILE A 149 2.90 17.95 -7.32
CA ILE A 149 4.23 17.39 -7.01
C ILE A 149 5.29 18.23 -7.72
N TRP A 150 6.30 18.66 -6.98
CA TRP A 150 7.40 19.46 -7.52
C TRP A 150 8.69 19.31 -6.72
N VAL A 151 9.80 19.74 -7.32
CA VAL A 151 11.10 19.91 -6.69
C VAL A 151 11.66 21.30 -7.07
N PRO A 152 12.61 21.86 -6.31
CA PRO A 152 13.37 23.02 -6.80
C PRO A 152 14.10 22.69 -8.12
N ARG A 153 14.22 23.66 -9.04
CA ARG A 153 15.02 23.48 -10.27
C ARG A 153 16.52 23.45 -10.00
N ASP A 154 16.96 24.03 -8.88
CA ASP A 154 18.33 23.95 -8.40
C ASP A 154 18.41 22.92 -7.26
N ALA A 155 19.25 21.88 -7.45
CA ALA A 155 19.48 20.85 -6.44
C ALA A 155 20.05 21.37 -5.12
N ASN A 156 20.67 22.54 -5.12
CA ASN A 156 21.26 23.17 -3.93
C ASN A 156 20.32 24.16 -3.23
N ASP A 157 19.09 24.28 -3.71
CA ASP A 157 18.13 25.21 -3.12
C ASP A 157 17.60 24.67 -1.78
N ASN A 158 18.05 25.30 -0.70
CA ASN A 158 17.69 24.96 0.68
C ASN A 158 16.69 25.96 1.30
N ARG A 159 16.11 26.86 0.49
CA ARG A 159 15.10 27.81 0.97
C ARG A 159 13.84 27.10 1.47
N ASN A 160 13.11 27.78 2.34
CA ASN A 160 11.76 27.32 2.69
C ASN A 160 10.92 27.22 1.42
N PRO A 161 10.14 26.15 1.20
CA PRO A 161 9.33 25.97 -0.02
C PRO A 161 8.36 27.13 -0.29
N LYS A 162 7.94 27.87 0.72
CA LYS A 162 7.11 29.08 0.56
C LYS A 162 7.86 30.26 -0.05
N GLU A 163 9.17 30.27 0.05
CA GLU A 163 10.04 31.34 -0.46
C GLU A 163 10.54 31.08 -1.88
N ILE A 164 10.38 29.85 -2.38
CA ILE A 164 10.74 29.47 -3.75
C ILE A 164 9.67 29.95 -4.71
N PRO A 165 9.99 30.86 -5.65
CA PRO A 165 9.02 31.36 -6.63
C PRO A 165 8.51 30.24 -7.55
N GLU A 166 7.31 30.41 -8.10
CA GLU A 166 6.66 29.42 -8.97
C GLU A 166 7.52 29.04 -10.20
N ASN A 167 8.23 30.00 -10.79
CA ASN A 167 9.10 29.79 -11.96
C ASN A 167 10.41 29.04 -11.64
N GLU A 168 10.76 28.91 -10.37
CA GLU A 168 11.91 28.13 -9.89
C GLU A 168 11.51 26.73 -9.39
N ARG A 169 10.20 26.42 -9.40
CA ARG A 169 9.66 25.10 -9.10
C ARG A 169 9.55 24.26 -10.36
N TYR A 170 9.97 23.02 -10.29
CA TYR A 170 9.85 22.05 -11.37
C TYR A 170 8.67 21.11 -11.13
N TYR A 171 7.56 21.37 -11.80
CA TYR A 171 6.35 20.54 -11.77
C TYR A 171 6.44 19.45 -12.83
N PHE A 172 7.35 18.55 -12.69
CA PHE A 172 7.76 17.59 -13.71
C PHE A 172 6.61 16.70 -14.25
N LEU A 173 5.62 16.34 -13.42
CA LEU A 173 4.45 15.60 -13.90
C LEU A 173 3.53 16.46 -14.78
N GLU A 174 3.39 17.74 -14.46
CA GLU A 174 2.56 18.65 -15.23
C GLU A 174 3.21 19.00 -16.57
N GLU A 175 4.54 19.17 -16.57
CA GLU A 175 5.30 19.49 -17.78
C GLU A 175 5.38 18.28 -18.74
N LYS A 176 5.60 17.07 -18.21
CA LYS A 176 5.72 15.84 -19.02
C LYS A 176 4.35 15.25 -19.43
N TYR A 177 3.32 15.42 -18.62
CA TYR A 177 1.99 14.81 -18.82
C TYR A 177 0.85 15.82 -18.74
N PRO A 178 0.71 16.75 -19.71
CA PRO A 178 -0.25 17.85 -19.64
C PRO A 178 -1.71 17.41 -19.48
N LEU A 179 -2.07 16.23 -19.99
CA LEU A 179 -3.43 15.70 -19.93
C LEU A 179 -3.82 15.21 -18.53
N PHE A 180 -2.92 14.48 -17.86
CA PHE A 180 -3.19 13.87 -16.56
C PHE A 180 -2.59 14.65 -15.41
N LYS A 181 -1.51 15.41 -15.66
CA LYS A 181 -0.77 16.20 -14.67
C LYS A 181 -0.41 15.30 -13.45
N ASN A 182 -0.75 15.72 -12.26
CA ASN A 182 -0.50 14.96 -11.02
C ASN A 182 -1.40 13.72 -10.85
N LEU A 183 -2.37 13.51 -11.76
CA LEU A 183 -3.26 12.33 -11.78
C LEU A 183 -2.78 11.22 -12.72
N VAL A 184 -1.54 11.25 -13.16
CA VAL A 184 -0.94 10.10 -13.86
C VAL A 184 -1.05 8.82 -13.01
N PRO A 185 -1.08 7.62 -13.64
CA PRO A 185 -1.05 6.34 -12.92
C PRO A 185 0.11 6.26 -11.92
N ARG A 186 -0.05 5.47 -10.87
CA ARG A 186 0.94 5.37 -9.76
C ARG A 186 2.31 4.95 -10.25
N ASP A 187 2.38 4.00 -11.17
CA ASP A 187 3.63 3.51 -11.74
C ASP A 187 4.37 4.59 -12.53
N VAL A 188 3.64 5.42 -13.29
CA VAL A 188 4.20 6.57 -14.00
C VAL A 188 4.75 7.58 -13.01
N ALA A 189 3.94 8.01 -12.02
CA ALA A 189 4.39 8.96 -11.02
C ALA A 189 5.62 8.46 -10.24
N SER A 190 5.64 7.18 -9.86
CA SER A 190 6.76 6.59 -9.11
C SER A 190 8.04 6.56 -9.92
N ARG A 191 7.97 6.20 -11.22
CA ARG A 191 9.14 6.21 -12.12
C ARG A 191 9.67 7.62 -12.35
N GLU A 192 8.78 8.59 -12.53
CA GLU A 192 9.20 9.98 -12.69
C GLU A 192 9.83 10.55 -11.42
N ILE A 193 9.28 10.26 -10.25
CA ILE A 193 9.89 10.66 -8.97
C ILE A 193 11.28 10.01 -8.85
N TYR A 194 11.40 8.71 -9.15
CA TYR A 194 12.69 8.03 -9.12
C TYR A 194 13.72 8.70 -10.04
N ASP A 195 13.32 9.00 -11.28
CA ASP A 195 14.19 9.67 -12.25
C ASP A 195 14.66 11.04 -11.73
N ILE A 196 13.74 11.84 -11.21
CA ILE A 196 14.03 13.17 -10.66
C ILE A 196 15.03 13.09 -9.50
N VAL A 197 14.77 12.21 -8.51
CA VAL A 197 15.55 12.22 -7.27
C VAL A 197 16.87 11.46 -7.37
N TYR A 198 16.95 10.40 -8.20
CA TYR A 198 18.13 9.55 -8.29
C TYR A 198 18.97 9.76 -9.55
N ASN A 199 18.36 10.03 -10.70
CA ASN A 199 19.11 10.20 -11.95
C ASN A 199 19.48 11.68 -12.19
N GLN A 200 18.54 12.59 -11.87
CA GLN A 200 18.77 14.03 -12.05
C GLN A 200 19.29 14.70 -10.78
N ASN A 201 19.35 13.97 -9.65
CA ASN A 201 19.78 14.47 -8.33
C ASN A 201 19.02 15.72 -7.89
N LEU A 202 17.78 15.88 -8.32
CA LEU A 202 16.88 16.92 -7.83
C LEU A 202 16.06 16.35 -6.65
N GLY A 203 15.97 17.11 -5.57
CA GLY A 203 15.28 16.66 -4.36
C GLY A 203 15.10 17.80 -3.38
N ILE A 204 14.69 17.48 -2.16
CA ILE A 204 14.54 18.47 -1.10
C ILE A 204 15.82 18.51 -0.27
N SER A 205 16.59 19.59 -0.38
CA SER A 205 17.82 19.77 0.40
C SER A 205 18.80 18.59 0.28
N GLY A 206 18.91 17.99 -0.90
CA GLY A 206 19.77 16.82 -1.17
C GLY A 206 19.18 15.47 -0.77
N ASP A 207 18.02 15.43 -0.13
CA ASP A 207 17.31 14.20 0.17
C ASP A 207 16.47 13.71 -1.02
N PRO A 208 16.33 12.39 -1.22
CA PRO A 208 15.53 11.81 -2.31
C PRO A 208 14.03 11.94 -2.03
N MET A 209 13.56 13.16 -1.86
CA MET A 209 12.17 13.51 -1.57
C MET A 209 11.65 14.56 -2.55
N VAL A 210 10.34 14.66 -2.67
CA VAL A 210 9.63 15.66 -3.47
C VAL A 210 8.57 16.35 -2.63
N TYR A 211 8.24 17.60 -2.94
CA TYR A 211 7.12 18.30 -2.33
C TYR A 211 5.80 17.81 -2.90
N LEU A 212 4.80 17.66 -2.05
CA LEU A 212 3.38 17.54 -2.40
C LEU A 212 2.67 18.76 -1.82
N ASP A 213 2.29 19.68 -2.69
CA ASP A 213 1.82 21.02 -2.36
C ASP A 213 0.33 21.19 -2.59
N LEU A 214 -0.38 21.62 -1.56
CA LEU A 214 -1.80 21.99 -1.56
C LEU A 214 -2.00 23.46 -1.14
N THR A 215 -0.93 24.22 -0.93
CA THR A 215 -1.00 25.61 -0.41
C THR A 215 -1.70 26.60 -1.34
N HIS A 216 -1.89 26.22 -2.61
CA HIS A 216 -2.67 26.99 -3.57
C HIS A 216 -4.19 26.84 -3.38
N LYS A 217 -4.63 25.93 -2.52
CA LYS A 217 -6.05 25.78 -2.15
C LYS A 217 -6.45 26.77 -1.08
N SER A 218 -7.74 27.12 -1.07
CA SER A 218 -8.25 27.99 0.00
C SER A 218 -8.24 27.29 1.35
N LYS A 219 -8.22 28.08 2.43
CA LYS A 219 -8.30 27.54 3.80
C LYS A 219 -9.58 26.74 4.00
N GLU A 220 -10.72 27.23 3.49
CA GLU A 220 -12.02 26.57 3.57
C GLU A 220 -12.05 25.20 2.88
N PHE A 221 -11.19 25.01 1.86
CA PHE A 221 -11.04 23.72 1.20
C PHE A 221 -10.17 22.75 2.02
N LEU A 222 -9.22 23.25 2.80
CA LEU A 222 -8.27 22.44 3.58
C LEU A 222 -8.81 22.06 4.97
N ASP A 223 -9.77 22.83 5.52
CA ASP A 223 -10.47 22.59 6.79
C ASP A 223 -11.62 21.59 6.58
#